data_352c6778a5382b4a52d15bf394fd9681
#
_entry.id   352c6778a5382b4a52d15bf394fd9681
#
_cell.length_a   1.000
_cell.length_b   1.000
_cell.length_c   1.000
_cell.angle_alpha   90.00
_cell.angle_beta   90.00
_cell.angle_gamma   90.00
#
_symmetry.space_group_name_H-M   'P 1'
#
loop_
_entity.id
_entity.type
_entity.pdbx_description
1 polymer ?
#
loop_
_entity_poly.entity_id
_entity_poly.type
_entity_poly.pdbx_seq_one_letter_code
_entity_poly.pdbx_strand_id
1 'polypeptide(L)'
;SKQVKAKLIGKDALTDIAVLKIEDTKGIKSIKFANSSKVQTGDSVFAMGNPLGLEFANSVTSGIISASERTIDANTSAGNTKVNVLQTDAAINPGNSGGALVDINGNLVGINSMKIASEQVEGIGFAIPSNEVKVTIEQLVKHGKIERPSIGIGLINLSEIPESYRKELHT
;
A
#
# COMPACT_ATOMS: atom_id res chain seq x y z
N SER A 1 20.60 7.05 16.82
CA SER A 1 20.14 6.60 15.49
C SER A 1 21.27 6.78 14.49
N LYS A 2 21.49 5.77 13.64
CA LYS A 2 22.52 5.80 12.59
C LYS A 2 21.86 6.25 11.28
N GLN A 3 22.41 7.30 10.66
CA GLN A 3 22.02 7.69 9.31
C GLN A 3 22.79 6.85 8.29
N VAL A 4 22.11 6.30 7.30
CA VAL A 4 22.71 5.54 6.20
C VAL A 4 22.26 6.15 4.86
N LYS A 5 23.16 6.12 3.88
CA LYS A 5 22.83 6.53 2.51
C LYS A 5 21.92 5.46 1.87
N ALA A 6 20.89 5.92 1.19
CA ALA A 6 19.99 5.06 0.43
C ALA A 6 19.93 5.53 -1.03
N LYS A 7 19.85 4.58 -1.95
CA LYS A 7 19.69 4.82 -3.39
C LYS A 7 18.26 4.41 -3.77
N LEU A 8 17.53 5.30 -4.45
CA LEU A 8 16.24 4.95 -5.04
C LEU A 8 16.47 3.98 -6.20
N ILE A 9 15.87 2.80 -6.12
CA ILE A 9 15.88 1.78 -7.19
C ILE A 9 14.72 2.00 -8.15
N GLY A 10 13.54 2.28 -7.63
CA GLY A 10 12.35 2.58 -8.40
C GLY A 10 11.18 2.96 -7.50
N LYS A 11 10.16 3.55 -8.08
CA LYS A 11 8.91 3.90 -7.42
C LYS A 11 7.73 3.71 -8.35
N ASP A 12 6.58 3.43 -7.78
CA ASP A 12 5.32 3.34 -8.50
C ASP A 12 4.25 4.16 -7.78
N ALA A 13 3.70 5.14 -8.48
CA ALA A 13 2.73 6.08 -7.93
C ALA A 13 1.33 5.47 -7.74
N LEU A 14 1.00 4.42 -8.51
CA LEU A 14 -0.30 3.76 -8.42
C LEU A 14 -0.39 2.83 -7.20
N THR A 15 0.69 2.12 -6.89
CA THR A 15 0.75 1.24 -5.72
C THR A 15 1.27 1.94 -4.46
N ASP A 16 1.69 3.19 -4.56
CA ASP A 16 2.31 3.97 -3.47
C ASP A 16 3.55 3.28 -2.85
N ILE A 17 4.28 2.50 -3.65
CA ILE A 17 5.48 1.76 -3.24
C ILE A 17 6.74 2.38 -3.85
N ALA A 18 7.77 2.55 -3.02
CA ALA A 18 9.13 2.88 -3.45
C ALA A 18 10.12 1.86 -2.90
N VAL A 19 11.13 1.51 -3.71
CA VAL A 19 12.21 0.60 -3.32
C VAL A 19 13.50 1.38 -3.18
N LEU A 20 14.07 1.31 -2.00
CA LEU A 20 15.36 1.91 -1.66
C LEU A 20 16.39 0.82 -1.40
N LYS A 21 17.61 1.01 -1.90
CA LYS A 21 18.76 0.16 -1.59
C LYS A 21 19.68 0.88 -0.63
N ILE A 22 20.03 0.23 0.47
CA ILE A 22 21.05 0.66 1.41
C ILE A 22 22.30 -0.24 1.25
N GLU A 23 23.51 0.34 1.44
CA GLU A 23 24.77 -0.40 1.28
C GLU A 23 25.18 -1.07 2.60
N ASP A 24 25.02 -0.37 3.73
CA ASP A 24 25.38 -0.91 5.05
C ASP A 24 24.16 -1.62 5.67
N THR A 25 24.17 -2.94 5.56
CA THR A 25 23.13 -3.83 6.11
C THR A 25 23.60 -4.55 7.39
N LYS A 26 24.76 -4.17 7.96
CA LYS A 26 25.31 -4.83 9.15
C LYS A 26 24.34 -4.71 10.34
N GLY A 27 23.94 -5.86 10.88
CA GLY A 27 23.01 -5.95 12.00
C GLY A 27 21.53 -5.84 11.63
N ILE A 28 21.20 -5.69 10.33
CA ILE A 28 19.83 -5.67 9.85
C ILE A 28 19.41 -7.10 9.50
N LYS A 29 18.26 -7.53 10.04
CA LYS A 29 17.61 -8.79 9.67
C LYS A 29 16.47 -8.50 8.71
N SER A 30 16.38 -9.27 7.61
CA SER A 30 15.25 -9.18 6.70
C SER A 30 13.98 -9.75 7.34
N ILE A 31 12.86 -9.08 7.11
CA ILE A 31 11.53 -9.59 7.47
C ILE A 31 11.12 -10.68 6.48
N LYS A 32 10.39 -11.69 6.96
CA LYS A 32 9.76 -12.69 6.10
C LYS A 32 8.42 -12.18 5.61
N PHE A 33 8.11 -12.40 4.34
CA PHE A 33 6.80 -12.12 3.77
C PHE A 33 5.84 -13.26 4.11
N ALA A 34 4.70 -12.90 4.69
CA ALA A 34 3.56 -13.81 4.80
C ALA A 34 2.88 -13.94 3.41
N ASN A 35 2.05 -14.95 3.25
CA ASN A 35 1.14 -15.01 2.10
C ASN A 35 -0.16 -14.26 2.46
N SER A 36 -0.33 -13.04 1.93
CA SER A 36 -1.50 -12.21 2.24
C SER A 36 -2.83 -12.80 1.76
N SER A 37 -2.82 -13.74 0.80
CA SER A 37 -4.06 -14.45 0.40
C SER A 37 -4.59 -15.43 1.46
N LYS A 38 -3.81 -15.72 2.51
CA LYS A 38 -4.21 -16.58 3.62
C LYS A 38 -4.63 -15.80 4.87
N VAL A 39 -4.48 -14.49 4.82
CA VAL A 39 -4.88 -13.61 5.92
C VAL A 39 -6.40 -13.55 6.00
N GLN A 40 -6.94 -13.70 7.21
CA GLN A 40 -8.37 -13.73 7.46
C GLN A 40 -8.83 -12.56 8.33
N THR A 41 -10.06 -12.16 8.16
CA THR A 41 -10.71 -11.21 9.08
C THR A 41 -10.69 -11.77 10.49
N GLY A 42 -10.26 -10.94 11.46
CA GLY A 42 -10.05 -11.34 12.85
C GLY A 42 -8.62 -11.72 13.20
N ASP A 43 -7.72 -11.91 12.21
CA ASP A 43 -6.31 -12.16 12.47
C ASP A 43 -5.67 -10.98 13.19
N SER A 44 -4.96 -11.25 14.30
CA SER A 44 -4.23 -10.22 15.05
C SER A 44 -3.04 -9.69 14.26
N VAL A 45 -2.90 -8.37 14.23
CA VAL A 45 -1.80 -7.69 13.53
C VAL A 45 -1.22 -6.55 14.35
N PHE A 46 0.02 -6.19 14.02
CA PHE A 46 0.75 -5.07 14.61
C PHE A 46 1.23 -4.15 13.49
N ALA A 47 0.87 -2.87 13.57
CA ALA A 47 1.40 -1.84 12.68
C ALA A 47 2.61 -1.18 13.34
N MET A 48 3.74 -1.18 12.64
CA MET A 48 5.03 -0.67 13.12
C MET A 48 5.44 0.55 12.33
N GLY A 49 6.08 1.52 13.00
CA GLY A 49 6.62 2.70 12.35
C GLY A 49 7.22 3.71 13.32
N ASN A 50 7.48 4.91 12.81
CA ASN A 50 8.05 6.02 13.57
C ASN A 50 7.10 7.23 13.49
N PRO A 51 5.93 7.20 14.16
CA PRO A 51 4.99 8.31 14.13
C PRO A 51 5.62 9.56 14.73
N LEU A 52 5.32 10.72 14.13
CA LEU A 52 5.70 12.05 14.62
C LEU A 52 7.22 12.30 14.78
N GLY A 53 8.08 11.46 14.18
CA GLY A 53 9.52 11.64 14.18
C GLY A 53 10.29 10.71 15.12
N LEU A 54 11.56 11.05 15.39
CA LEU A 54 12.47 10.17 16.13
C LEU A 54 12.11 10.00 17.61
N GLU A 55 11.33 10.91 18.19
CA GLU A 55 10.90 10.82 19.59
C GLU A 55 9.96 9.64 19.86
N PHE A 56 9.18 9.25 18.84
CA PHE A 56 8.26 8.12 18.90
C PHE A 56 8.70 6.96 17.99
N ALA A 57 10.02 6.89 17.73
CA ALA A 57 10.60 5.82 16.94
C ALA A 57 10.28 4.44 17.54
N ASN A 58 10.01 3.46 16.67
CA ASN A 58 9.64 2.08 17.01
C ASN A 58 8.27 1.97 17.72
N SER A 59 7.35 2.89 17.47
CA SER A 59 5.98 2.74 17.93
C SER A 59 5.29 1.56 17.26
N VAL A 60 4.52 0.83 18.04
CA VAL A 60 3.73 -0.31 17.62
C VAL A 60 2.29 -0.08 18.04
N THR A 61 1.35 -0.20 17.09
CA THR A 61 -0.07 -0.27 17.39
C THR A 61 -0.58 -1.66 17.09
N SER A 62 -1.58 -2.14 17.84
CA SER A 62 -2.16 -3.47 17.67
C SER A 62 -3.62 -3.36 17.26
N GLY A 63 -4.07 -4.35 16.51
CA GLY A 63 -5.45 -4.50 16.07
C GLY A 63 -5.64 -5.84 15.37
N ILE A 64 -6.68 -5.92 14.56
CA ILE A 64 -7.02 -7.09 13.75
C ILE A 64 -7.12 -6.71 12.27
N ILE A 65 -7.13 -7.68 11.41
CA ILE A 65 -7.60 -7.54 10.04
C ILE A 65 -9.12 -7.39 10.08
N SER A 66 -9.61 -6.21 9.73
CA SER A 66 -11.05 -5.92 9.67
C SER A 66 -11.68 -6.39 8.35
N ALA A 67 -10.87 -6.43 7.26
CA ALA A 67 -11.22 -7.05 5.97
C ALA A 67 -9.95 -7.45 5.22
N SER A 68 -9.92 -8.67 4.67
CA SER A 68 -8.73 -9.23 3.98
C SER A 68 -8.69 -8.94 2.47
N GLU A 69 -9.83 -8.65 1.87
CA GLU A 69 -9.94 -8.36 0.43
C GLU A 69 -10.92 -7.20 0.26
N ARG A 70 -10.37 -6.00 0.14
CA ARG A 70 -11.18 -4.81 -0.11
C ARG A 70 -10.60 -4.03 -1.28
N THR A 71 -11.42 -3.79 -2.29
CA THR A 71 -11.08 -2.88 -3.38
C THR A 71 -11.64 -1.50 -3.06
N ILE A 72 -10.78 -0.49 -3.01
CA ILE A 72 -11.17 0.88 -2.74
C ILE A 72 -10.70 1.81 -3.85
N ASP A 73 -11.41 2.92 -4.04
CA ASP A 73 -10.96 3.98 -4.93
C ASP A 73 -9.89 4.82 -4.22
N ALA A 74 -8.69 4.82 -4.78
CA ALA A 74 -7.56 5.58 -4.27
C ALA A 74 -7.26 6.75 -5.16
N ASN A 75 -7.10 7.94 -4.58
CA ASN A 75 -6.66 9.13 -5.28
C ASN A 75 -5.13 9.22 -5.18
N THR A 76 -4.46 8.71 -6.21
CA THR A 76 -3.00 8.70 -6.28
C THR A 76 -2.48 9.88 -7.09
N SER A 77 -1.17 10.12 -7.02
CA SER A 77 -0.52 11.13 -7.88
C SER A 77 -0.61 10.83 -9.38
N ALA A 78 -1.01 9.60 -9.75
CA ALA A 78 -1.25 9.18 -11.13
C ALA A 78 -2.74 9.22 -11.53
N GLY A 79 -3.63 9.68 -10.63
CA GLY A 79 -5.07 9.76 -10.82
C GLY A 79 -5.86 8.78 -9.95
N ASN A 80 -7.17 8.74 -10.15
CA ASN A 80 -8.05 7.79 -9.45
C ASN A 80 -7.83 6.38 -9.98
N THR A 81 -7.62 5.45 -9.08
CA THR A 81 -7.43 4.03 -9.41
C THR A 81 -8.07 3.16 -8.34
N LYS A 82 -8.37 1.92 -8.70
CA LYS A 82 -8.83 0.91 -7.74
C LYS A 82 -7.62 0.14 -7.23
N VAL A 83 -7.52 0.04 -5.91
CA VAL A 83 -6.45 -0.70 -5.23
C VAL A 83 -7.05 -1.74 -4.29
N ASN A 84 -6.41 -2.90 -4.24
CA ASN A 84 -6.74 -3.92 -3.26
C ASN A 84 -5.97 -3.64 -1.97
N VAL A 85 -6.63 -3.75 -0.84
CA VAL A 85 -6.06 -3.44 0.45
C VAL A 85 -6.51 -4.44 1.51
N LEU A 86 -5.66 -4.60 2.53
CA LEU A 86 -6.06 -5.11 3.84
C LEU A 86 -6.60 -3.94 4.64
N GLN A 87 -7.74 -4.12 5.29
CA GLN A 87 -8.25 -3.16 6.27
C GLN A 87 -7.91 -3.64 7.68
N THR A 88 -7.52 -2.73 8.55
CA THR A 88 -7.22 -3.00 9.97
C THR A 88 -7.75 -1.88 10.86
N ASP A 89 -8.07 -2.20 12.10
CA ASP A 89 -8.37 -1.24 13.16
C ASP A 89 -7.12 -0.85 13.99
N ALA A 90 -5.97 -1.49 13.72
CA ALA A 90 -4.69 -0.99 14.24
C ALA A 90 -4.48 0.45 13.78
N ALA A 91 -4.18 1.35 14.71
CA ALA A 91 -4.08 2.77 14.42
C ALA A 91 -2.98 3.06 13.38
N ILE A 92 -3.38 3.55 12.20
CA ILE A 92 -2.49 4.01 11.14
C ILE A 92 -2.49 5.54 11.15
N ASN A 93 -1.35 6.12 11.50
CA ASN A 93 -1.17 7.56 11.71
C ASN A 93 0.04 8.09 10.93
N PRO A 94 0.18 9.41 10.76
CA PRO A 94 1.39 10.00 10.19
C PRO A 94 2.65 9.48 10.89
N GLY A 95 3.53 8.82 10.11
CA GLY A 95 4.79 8.25 10.57
C GLY A 95 4.84 6.73 10.64
N ASN A 96 3.71 6.00 10.71
CA ASN A 96 3.73 4.55 10.46
C ASN A 96 3.32 4.16 9.03
N SER A 97 2.86 5.12 8.22
CA SER A 97 2.68 4.93 6.77
C SER A 97 4.02 4.60 6.10
N GLY A 98 4.07 3.57 5.28
CA GLY A 98 5.30 2.96 4.75
C GLY A 98 5.95 1.94 5.68
N GLY A 99 5.49 1.84 6.92
CA GLY A 99 5.92 0.83 7.89
C GLY A 99 5.24 -0.52 7.67
N ALA A 100 5.67 -1.51 8.43
CA ALA A 100 5.18 -2.89 8.31
C ALA A 100 3.86 -3.09 9.06
N LEU A 101 2.93 -3.82 8.44
CA LEU A 101 1.86 -4.54 9.12
C LEU A 101 2.31 -6.00 9.24
N VAL A 102 2.41 -6.51 10.46
CA VAL A 102 2.93 -7.86 10.72
C VAL A 102 1.93 -8.73 11.47
N ASP A 103 2.02 -10.05 11.26
CA ASP A 103 1.26 -11.04 12.01
C ASP A 103 1.89 -11.32 13.40
N ILE A 104 1.25 -12.17 14.18
CA ILE A 104 1.73 -12.59 15.51
C ILE A 104 3.09 -13.31 15.48
N ASN A 105 3.52 -13.81 14.32
CA ASN A 105 4.80 -14.47 14.12
C ASN A 105 5.90 -13.51 13.64
N GLY A 106 5.57 -12.23 13.47
CA GLY A 106 6.46 -11.20 12.94
C GLY A 106 6.70 -11.28 11.43
N ASN A 107 5.81 -11.94 10.67
CA ASN A 107 5.88 -11.93 9.21
C ASN A 107 5.12 -10.73 8.64
N LEU A 108 5.63 -10.17 7.54
CA LEU A 108 5.02 -9.05 6.85
C LEU A 108 3.74 -9.48 6.14
N VAL A 109 2.59 -8.99 6.57
CA VAL A 109 1.29 -9.20 5.90
C VAL A 109 0.91 -8.04 4.98
N GLY A 110 1.47 -6.84 5.21
CA GLY A 110 1.26 -5.68 4.35
C GLY A 110 2.16 -4.49 4.70
N ILE A 111 2.07 -3.45 3.87
CA ILE A 111 2.72 -2.15 4.10
C ILE A 111 1.62 -1.13 4.42
N ASN A 112 1.71 -0.47 5.57
CA ASN A 112 0.75 0.55 5.99
C ASN A 112 0.73 1.71 5.00
N SER A 113 -0.45 2.19 4.61
CA SER A 113 -0.58 3.35 3.73
C SER A 113 -1.72 4.26 4.19
N MET A 114 -1.38 5.54 4.37
CA MET A 114 -2.36 6.58 4.67
C MET A 114 -2.93 7.25 3.43
N LYS A 115 -2.22 7.19 2.29
CA LYS A 115 -2.65 7.83 1.05
C LYS A 115 -3.83 7.13 0.38
N ILE A 116 -4.04 5.88 0.73
CA ILE A 116 -5.10 5.05 0.15
C ILE A 116 -6.48 5.46 0.69
N ALA A 117 -6.55 5.98 1.91
CA ALA A 117 -7.81 6.50 2.46
C ALA A 117 -8.12 7.90 1.92
N SER A 118 -9.31 8.09 1.35
CA SER A 118 -9.79 9.41 0.93
C SER A 118 -10.19 10.28 2.13
N GLU A 119 -10.57 9.66 3.25
CA GLU A 119 -10.91 10.30 4.51
C GLU A 119 -10.28 9.52 5.67
N GLN A 120 -9.77 10.23 6.67
CA GLN A 120 -9.29 9.61 7.90
C GLN A 120 -10.48 9.34 8.81
N VAL A 121 -10.87 8.08 8.88
CA VAL A 121 -11.90 7.61 9.80
C VAL A 121 -11.19 6.81 10.89
N GLU A 122 -11.48 7.15 12.16
CA GLU A 122 -10.91 6.44 13.29
C GLU A 122 -11.31 4.95 13.25
N GLY A 123 -10.36 4.06 13.50
CA GLY A 123 -10.57 2.61 13.44
C GLY A 123 -10.61 2.01 12.02
N ILE A 124 -10.31 2.81 10.98
CA ILE A 124 -10.18 2.33 9.60
C ILE A 124 -8.79 2.68 9.07
N GLY A 125 -7.90 1.71 9.10
CA GLY A 125 -6.57 1.78 8.51
C GLY A 125 -6.45 0.84 7.32
N PHE A 126 -5.52 1.12 6.41
CA PHE A 126 -5.27 0.30 5.23
C PHE A 126 -3.81 -0.07 5.09
N ALA A 127 -3.58 -1.27 4.55
CA ALA A 127 -2.25 -1.73 4.18
C ALA A 127 -2.28 -2.39 2.79
N ILE A 128 -1.20 -2.20 2.03
CA ILE A 128 -1.00 -2.86 0.75
C ILE A 128 -0.62 -4.32 1.03
N PRO A 129 -1.34 -5.32 0.47
CA PRO A 129 -1.08 -6.73 0.75
C PRO A 129 0.35 -7.16 0.39
N SER A 130 0.96 -8.00 1.21
CA SER A 130 2.36 -8.42 1.03
C SER A 130 2.63 -9.11 -0.31
N ASN A 131 1.68 -9.84 -0.88
CA ASN A 131 1.82 -10.47 -2.20
C ASN A 131 1.94 -9.40 -3.29
N GLU A 132 1.15 -8.32 -3.23
CA GLU A 132 1.24 -7.21 -4.18
C GLU A 132 2.53 -6.41 -4.01
N VAL A 133 2.94 -6.17 -2.75
CA VAL A 133 4.23 -5.54 -2.43
C VAL A 133 5.37 -6.32 -3.06
N LYS A 134 5.37 -7.65 -2.93
CA LYS A 134 6.41 -8.52 -3.47
C LYS A 134 6.52 -8.41 -4.99
N VAL A 135 5.39 -8.51 -5.71
CA VAL A 135 5.35 -8.37 -7.17
C VAL A 135 5.85 -6.99 -7.61
N THR A 136 5.41 -5.93 -6.91
CA THR A 136 5.85 -4.56 -7.17
C THR A 136 7.36 -4.41 -6.98
N ILE A 137 7.91 -4.92 -5.88
CA ILE A 137 9.37 -4.89 -5.61
C ILE A 137 10.15 -5.63 -6.70
N GLU A 138 9.72 -6.83 -7.09
CA GLU A 138 10.38 -7.64 -8.12
C GLU A 138 10.47 -6.87 -9.45
N GLN A 139 9.39 -6.22 -9.88
CA GLN A 139 9.38 -5.42 -11.11
C GLN A 139 10.26 -4.16 -10.98
N LEU A 140 10.16 -3.42 -9.87
CA LEU A 140 10.95 -2.23 -9.64
C LEU A 140 12.46 -2.55 -9.58
N VAL A 141 12.84 -3.66 -8.97
CA VAL A 141 14.25 -4.10 -8.91
C VAL A 141 14.76 -4.52 -10.30
N LYS A 142 13.94 -5.22 -11.08
CA LYS A 142 14.33 -5.76 -12.39
C LYS A 142 14.32 -4.70 -13.49
N HIS A 143 13.33 -3.82 -13.50
CA HIS A 143 13.08 -2.89 -14.61
C HIS A 143 13.17 -1.41 -14.22
N GLY A 144 13.24 -1.08 -12.92
CA GLY A 144 13.19 0.30 -12.41
C GLY A 144 11.81 0.95 -12.48
N LYS A 145 10.84 0.28 -13.09
CA LYS A 145 9.44 0.73 -13.30
C LYS A 145 8.49 -0.45 -13.31
N ILE A 146 7.19 -0.16 -13.13
CA ILE A 146 6.13 -1.15 -13.33
C ILE A 146 5.64 -1.04 -14.77
N GLU A 147 5.66 -2.15 -15.50
CA GLU A 147 5.09 -2.25 -16.84
C GLU A 147 3.65 -2.75 -16.71
N ARG A 148 2.69 -1.89 -17.09
CA ARG A 148 1.27 -2.23 -17.13
C ARG A 148 0.83 -2.33 -18.58
N PRO A 149 0.38 -3.50 -19.02
CA PRO A 149 -0.19 -3.62 -20.35
C PRO A 149 -1.43 -2.71 -20.46
N SER A 150 -1.56 -2.01 -21.56
CA SER A 150 -2.73 -1.19 -21.89
C SER A 150 -3.29 -1.68 -23.20
N ILE A 151 -4.60 -1.89 -23.23
CA ILE A 151 -5.31 -2.20 -24.49
C ILE A 151 -5.63 -0.95 -25.31
N GLY A 152 -5.22 0.25 -24.81
CA GLY A 152 -5.42 1.52 -25.50
C GLY A 152 -6.89 1.97 -25.60
N ILE A 153 -7.77 1.43 -24.77
CA ILE A 153 -9.20 1.78 -24.74
C ILE A 153 -9.45 2.68 -23.53
N GLY A 154 -10.05 3.85 -23.76
CA GLY A 154 -10.64 4.69 -22.73
C GLY A 154 -12.11 4.30 -22.55
N LEU A 155 -12.52 4.07 -21.30
CA LEU A 155 -13.92 3.84 -20.95
C LEU A 155 -14.45 5.07 -20.23
N ILE A 156 -15.60 5.55 -20.67
CA ILE A 156 -16.38 6.61 -20.02
C ILE A 156 -17.74 6.01 -19.69
N ASN A 157 -18.21 6.27 -18.47
CA ASN A 157 -19.53 5.81 -18.07
C ASN A 157 -20.59 6.56 -18.90
N LEU A 158 -21.59 5.86 -19.41
CA LEU A 158 -22.62 6.46 -20.25
C LEU A 158 -23.36 7.60 -19.51
N SER A 159 -23.48 7.51 -18.17
CA SER A 159 -24.03 8.57 -17.34
C SER A 159 -23.20 9.86 -17.28
N GLU A 160 -21.91 9.78 -17.59
CA GLU A 160 -20.98 10.93 -17.59
C GLU A 160 -20.96 11.64 -18.94
N ILE A 161 -21.57 11.05 -19.97
CA ILE A 161 -21.67 11.65 -21.30
C ILE A 161 -22.89 12.58 -21.33
N PRO A 162 -22.72 13.89 -21.69
CA PRO A 162 -23.84 14.82 -21.83
C PRO A 162 -24.92 14.25 -22.77
N GLU A 163 -26.19 14.49 -22.45
CA GLU A 163 -27.33 13.91 -23.18
C GLU A 163 -27.34 14.28 -24.68
N SER A 164 -26.83 15.46 -25.04
CA SER A 164 -26.65 15.89 -26.41
C SER A 164 -25.80 14.93 -27.25
N TYR A 165 -24.74 14.35 -26.66
CA TYR A 165 -23.87 13.41 -27.35
C TYR A 165 -24.36 11.96 -27.29
N ARG A 166 -25.17 11.60 -26.27
CA ARG A 166 -25.77 10.25 -26.20
C ARG A 166 -26.69 9.97 -27.36
N LYS A 167 -27.43 10.99 -27.85
CA LYS A 167 -28.33 10.85 -29.01
C LYS A 167 -27.60 10.52 -30.32
N GLU A 168 -26.33 10.93 -30.45
CA GLU A 168 -25.50 10.62 -31.63
C GLU A 168 -24.92 9.20 -31.56
N LEU A 169 -24.84 8.61 -30.37
CA LEU A 169 -24.30 7.26 -30.15
C LEU A 169 -25.33 6.15 -30.35
N HIS A 170 -26.56 6.49 -30.77
CA HIS A 170 -27.66 5.52 -30.99
C HIS A 170 -27.97 4.61 -29.78
N THR A 171 -27.79 5.12 -28.56
CA THR A 171 -28.10 4.41 -27.30
C THR A 171 -29.20 5.11 -26.51
#